data_13816c2e11118d515c2feff6df61f0f0
#
_entry.id   13816c2e11118d515c2feff6df61f0f0
#
_cell.length_a   1.000
_cell.length_b   1.000
_cell.length_c   1.000
_cell.angle_alpha   90.00
_cell.angle_beta   90.00
_cell.angle_gamma   90.00
#
_symmetry.space_group_name_H-M   'P 1'
#
loop_
_entity.id
_entity.type
_entity.pdbx_description
1 polymer ?
#
loop_
_entity_poly.entity_id
_entity_poly.type
_entity_poly.pdbx_seq_one_letter_code
_entity_poly.pdbx_strand_id
1 'polypeptide(L)'
;MTQSNATHSAVEESTVAERLSAASDVHAGYIGLDVHKASISVSIAEAGRQAPEFHGEIPNEPKAIDKLVRQLSQRFDGQPLLFSYEAGPCGYGVYHQVQATGHDCEVVAPALIPRKAGDRVKTDRRDAQMLARLSRSGELTPVWVPTPEQEAVRDLTRAREDMKAIELKARQRLGAFLLRHGKVYAGKSKWTQAHFRWLETVRFETPVQQVVLEEYVDAVKAAQHRVAGLEAQMRAVLPSWSLAPVVEALMAMRGISLIAGMTVLAELGDISRFDSPRQLMAYLGLVPSEHSSGGSRRQGGITKTGNGHVRRVLVEAAWSYRFPARKTRAIQQRAEKTSPTIQAIAWEAQKRLCGRYRRLADTGKVTQQVTTAVARELAGFLWAIACEAMGKPHGSRATA
;
A
#
# COMPACT_ATOMS: atom_id res chain seq x y z
N MET A 1 -43.88 -7.12 -1.33
CA MET A 1 -42.45 -7.36 -0.94
C MET A 1 -41.62 -6.10 -1.13
N THR A 2 -41.97 -5.00 -0.45
CA THR A 2 -41.33 -3.67 -0.66
C THR A 2 -41.08 -2.87 0.63
N GLN A 3 -41.00 -3.54 1.78
CA GLN A 3 -40.76 -2.86 3.07
C GLN A 3 -39.41 -3.21 3.78
N SER A 4 -38.60 -4.13 3.20
CA SER A 4 -37.38 -4.61 3.87
C SER A 4 -36.10 -3.80 3.50
N ASN A 5 -36.11 -3.01 2.43
CA ASN A 5 -34.91 -2.27 2.00
C ASN A 5 -34.77 -0.84 2.56
N ALA A 6 -35.89 -0.26 3.03
CA ALA A 6 -35.88 1.08 3.61
C ALA A 6 -35.31 1.14 5.04
N THR A 7 -35.49 0.06 5.79
CA THR A 7 -35.03 -0.05 7.19
C THR A 7 -33.52 -0.29 7.31
N HIS A 8 -32.87 -0.92 6.31
CA HIS A 8 -31.41 -1.15 6.33
C HIS A 8 -30.61 0.11 6.01
N SER A 9 -31.11 0.94 5.08
CA SER A 9 -30.47 2.23 4.74
C SER A 9 -30.57 3.24 5.90
N ALA A 10 -31.69 3.29 6.58
CA ALA A 10 -31.91 4.22 7.71
C ALA A 10 -31.09 3.86 8.96
N VAL A 11 -30.79 2.57 9.19
CA VAL A 11 -29.94 2.11 10.30
C VAL A 11 -28.47 2.39 10.04
N GLU A 12 -28.00 2.29 8.78
CA GLU A 12 -26.61 2.64 8.41
C GLU A 12 -26.37 4.17 8.43
N GLU A 13 -27.34 4.95 8.01
CA GLU A 13 -27.27 6.42 8.10
C GLU A 13 -27.34 6.94 9.56
N SER A 14 -28.12 6.30 10.42
CA SER A 14 -28.18 6.62 11.85
C SER A 14 -26.84 6.33 12.55
N THR A 15 -26.19 5.20 12.28
CA THR A 15 -24.89 4.84 12.88
C THR A 15 -23.74 5.73 12.40
N VAL A 16 -23.79 6.19 11.16
CA VAL A 16 -22.80 7.15 10.62
C VAL A 16 -23.03 8.55 11.20
N ALA A 17 -24.28 8.98 11.32
CA ALA A 17 -24.63 10.27 11.94
C ALA A 17 -24.28 10.30 13.45
N GLU A 18 -24.48 9.21 14.18
CA GLU A 18 -24.10 9.08 15.60
C GLU A 18 -22.58 9.05 15.78
N ARG A 19 -21.81 8.39 14.89
CA ARG A 19 -20.34 8.45 14.90
C ARG A 19 -19.81 9.83 14.54
N LEU A 20 -20.43 10.55 13.62
CA LEU A 20 -20.08 11.92 13.26
C LEU A 20 -20.43 12.92 14.38
N SER A 21 -21.56 12.72 15.07
CA SER A 21 -21.96 13.53 16.24
C SER A 21 -21.04 13.29 17.44
N ALA A 22 -20.64 12.05 17.72
CA ALA A 22 -19.72 11.72 18.80
C ALA A 22 -18.28 12.20 18.52
N ALA A 23 -17.86 12.34 17.25
CA ALA A 23 -16.53 12.84 16.90
C ALA A 23 -16.41 14.38 17.00
N SER A 24 -17.51 15.14 16.94
CA SER A 24 -17.47 16.60 16.98
C SER A 24 -17.31 17.19 18.39
N ASP A 25 -17.58 16.43 19.45
CA ASP A 25 -17.56 16.91 20.83
C ASP A 25 -16.29 16.53 21.62
N VAL A 26 -15.35 15.83 20.99
CA VAL A 26 -14.16 15.28 21.68
C VAL A 26 -12.99 16.27 21.71
N HIS A 27 -12.87 17.18 20.74
CA HIS A 27 -11.71 18.08 20.62
C HIS A 27 -12.11 19.55 20.75
N ALA A 28 -11.38 20.31 21.57
CA ALA A 28 -11.57 21.74 21.76
C ALA A 28 -11.06 22.56 20.56
N GLY A 29 -10.09 22.03 19.82
CA GLY A 29 -9.49 22.68 18.66
C GLY A 29 -9.02 21.69 17.59
N TYR A 30 -9.12 22.12 16.36
CA TYR A 30 -8.74 21.38 15.16
C TYR A 30 -7.61 22.14 14.45
N ILE A 31 -6.42 21.56 14.39
CA ILE A 31 -5.19 22.20 13.96
C ILE A 31 -4.81 21.67 12.60
N GLY A 32 -4.95 22.49 11.57
CA GLY A 32 -4.50 22.15 10.22
C GLY A 32 -3.04 22.54 10.01
N LEU A 33 -2.22 21.60 9.58
CA LEU A 33 -0.80 21.77 9.32
C LEU A 33 -0.50 21.52 7.85
N ASP A 34 0.05 22.51 7.15
CA ASP A 34 0.64 22.30 5.83
C ASP A 34 2.17 22.13 5.99
N VAL A 35 2.61 20.86 5.90
CA VAL A 35 3.94 20.43 6.30
C VAL A 35 4.89 20.39 5.11
N HIS A 36 5.85 21.31 5.08
CA HIS A 36 6.93 21.36 4.11
C HIS A 36 8.27 20.98 4.74
N LYS A 37 9.29 20.77 3.91
CA LYS A 37 10.64 20.38 4.36
C LYS A 37 11.23 21.34 5.40
N ALA A 38 11.08 22.64 5.20
CA ALA A 38 11.68 23.67 6.03
C ALA A 38 10.71 24.32 7.02
N SER A 39 9.43 24.34 6.72
CA SER A 39 8.42 25.06 7.48
C SER A 39 7.09 24.34 7.56
N ILE A 40 6.27 24.73 8.50
CA ILE A 40 4.90 24.26 8.71
C ILE A 40 3.99 25.48 8.86
N SER A 41 3.03 25.63 7.94
CA SER A 41 1.96 26.61 8.09
C SER A 41 0.87 26.05 8.98
N VAL A 42 0.46 26.83 9.99
CA VAL A 42 -0.46 26.41 11.05
C VAL A 42 -1.75 27.21 11.02
N SER A 43 -2.88 26.55 11.04
CA SER A 43 -4.20 27.17 11.18
C SER A 43 -5.04 26.45 12.22
N ILE A 44 -5.88 27.20 12.92
CA ILE A 44 -6.68 26.73 14.06
C ILE A 44 -8.15 26.93 13.74
N ALA A 45 -8.95 25.90 13.90
CA ALA A 45 -10.40 25.98 13.90
C ALA A 45 -10.92 25.58 15.29
N GLU A 46 -11.52 26.52 16.00
CA GLU A 46 -12.22 26.24 17.25
C GLU A 46 -13.58 25.58 16.97
N ALA A 47 -14.22 25.02 18.00
CA ALA A 47 -15.57 24.51 17.88
C ALA A 47 -16.52 25.62 17.39
N GLY A 48 -17.51 25.28 16.57
CA GLY A 48 -18.46 26.23 15.98
C GLY A 48 -18.24 26.50 14.48
N ARG A 49 -18.84 27.59 13.95
CA ARG A 49 -18.90 27.86 12.52
C ARG A 49 -17.94 28.96 12.04
N GLN A 50 -17.12 29.51 12.91
CA GLN A 50 -16.19 30.57 12.53
C GLN A 50 -15.13 30.08 11.54
N ALA A 51 -14.62 30.97 10.70
CA ALA A 51 -13.53 30.63 9.78
C ALA A 51 -12.26 30.29 10.58
N PRO A 52 -11.46 29.30 10.12
CA PRO A 52 -10.18 28.99 10.76
C PRO A 52 -9.24 30.19 10.78
N GLU A 53 -8.64 30.42 11.94
CA GLU A 53 -7.61 31.44 12.12
C GLU A 53 -6.27 30.94 11.59
N PHE A 54 -5.53 31.77 10.84
CA PHE A 54 -4.14 31.48 10.52
C PHE A 54 -3.25 31.88 11.70
N HIS A 55 -2.66 30.88 12.33
CA HIS A 55 -1.80 31.09 13.51
C HIS A 55 -0.40 31.60 13.14
N GLY A 56 0.12 31.18 11.96
CA GLY A 56 1.43 31.56 11.49
C GLY A 56 2.20 30.41 10.85
N GLU A 57 3.49 30.62 10.65
CA GLU A 57 4.42 29.65 10.13
C GLU A 57 5.51 29.36 11.17
N ILE A 58 5.88 28.10 11.33
CA ILE A 58 6.97 27.67 12.23
C ILE A 58 8.01 26.86 11.43
N PRO A 59 9.27 26.78 11.88
CA PRO A 59 10.25 25.85 11.34
C PRO A 59 9.78 24.39 11.51
N ASN A 60 10.04 23.54 10.52
CA ASN A 60 9.78 22.09 10.64
C ASN A 60 10.94 21.44 11.43
N GLU A 61 10.99 21.74 12.72
CA GLU A 61 11.99 21.24 13.66
C GLU A 61 11.31 20.75 14.94
N PRO A 62 11.79 19.67 15.58
CA PRO A 62 11.17 19.11 16.78
C PRO A 62 10.92 20.15 17.88
N LYS A 63 11.87 21.02 18.15
CA LYS A 63 11.72 22.06 19.19
C LYS A 63 10.61 23.07 18.89
N ALA A 64 10.44 23.43 17.61
CA ALA A 64 9.39 24.36 17.19
C ALA A 64 8.00 23.71 17.28
N ILE A 65 7.90 22.43 16.91
CA ILE A 65 6.66 21.64 17.03
C ILE A 65 6.27 21.49 18.51
N ASP A 66 7.20 21.11 19.40
CA ASP A 66 6.95 21.03 20.84
C ASP A 66 6.50 22.36 21.44
N LYS A 67 7.11 23.47 20.99
CA LYS A 67 6.71 24.81 21.42
C LYS A 67 5.29 25.12 20.97
N LEU A 68 4.94 24.85 19.71
CA LEU A 68 3.60 25.03 19.16
C LEU A 68 2.58 24.23 19.97
N VAL A 69 2.82 22.93 20.17
CA VAL A 69 1.88 22.06 20.90
C VAL A 69 1.66 22.56 22.32
N ARG A 70 2.73 22.96 23.04
CA ARG A 70 2.59 23.54 24.37
C ARG A 70 1.80 24.85 24.40
N GLN A 71 2.04 25.75 23.44
CA GLN A 71 1.29 27.03 23.35
C GLN A 71 -0.19 26.78 23.08
N LEU A 72 -0.51 25.83 22.17
CA LEU A 72 -1.90 25.48 21.88
C LEU A 72 -2.56 24.74 23.04
N SER A 73 -1.85 23.83 23.71
CA SER A 73 -2.37 23.17 24.91
C SER A 73 -2.72 24.21 26.03
N GLN A 74 -1.89 25.22 26.21
CA GLN A 74 -2.19 26.33 27.15
C GLN A 74 -3.38 27.16 26.69
N ARG A 75 -3.47 27.49 25.39
CA ARG A 75 -4.62 28.26 24.82
C ARG A 75 -5.96 27.55 25.04
N PHE A 76 -5.96 26.24 25.05
CA PHE A 76 -7.16 25.39 25.18
C PHE A 76 -7.27 24.71 26.56
N ASP A 77 -6.63 25.26 27.58
CA ASP A 77 -6.70 24.78 28.96
C ASP A 77 -6.42 23.27 29.14
N GLY A 78 -5.49 22.75 28.36
CA GLY A 78 -5.11 21.33 28.36
C GLY A 78 -6.14 20.36 27.74
N GLN A 79 -7.19 20.89 27.12
CA GLN A 79 -8.19 20.06 26.48
C GLN A 79 -7.63 19.35 25.25
N PRO A 80 -8.19 18.19 24.83
CA PRO A 80 -7.74 17.45 23.66
C PRO A 80 -7.80 18.29 22.37
N LEU A 81 -6.75 18.22 21.58
CA LEU A 81 -6.64 18.86 20.27
C LEU A 81 -6.47 17.79 19.20
N LEU A 82 -7.02 18.02 17.98
CA LEU A 82 -6.79 17.19 16.83
C LEU A 82 -5.95 17.93 15.80
N PHE A 83 -4.76 17.39 15.54
CA PHE A 83 -3.86 17.88 14.49
C PHE A 83 -4.06 17.08 13.21
N SER A 84 -4.12 17.74 12.06
CA SER A 84 -4.33 17.09 10.76
C SER A 84 -3.35 17.63 9.72
N TYR A 85 -2.68 16.75 8.98
CA TYR A 85 -1.82 17.14 7.86
C TYR A 85 -1.86 16.15 6.70
N GLU A 86 -1.48 16.61 5.49
CA GLU A 86 -1.45 15.77 4.30
C GLU A 86 -0.27 14.76 4.35
N ALA A 87 -0.55 13.50 3.96
CA ALA A 87 0.51 12.51 3.72
C ALA A 87 1.45 12.98 2.60
N GLY A 88 2.71 13.14 2.93
CA GLY A 88 3.71 13.71 2.02
C GLY A 88 5.12 13.20 2.27
N PRO A 89 6.12 13.76 1.57
CA PRO A 89 7.52 13.33 1.67
C PRO A 89 8.16 13.57 3.05
N CYS A 90 7.54 14.41 3.89
CA CYS A 90 8.01 14.68 5.26
C CYS A 90 7.73 13.53 6.24
N GLY A 91 7.02 12.49 5.81
CA GLY A 91 6.78 11.29 6.62
C GLY A 91 5.87 11.53 7.83
N TYR A 92 6.10 10.75 8.88
CA TYR A 92 5.24 10.70 10.05
C TYR A 92 5.86 11.30 11.33
N GLY A 93 6.99 12.01 11.21
CA GLY A 93 7.68 12.61 12.36
C GLY A 93 6.80 13.54 13.17
N VAL A 94 6.04 14.43 12.52
CA VAL A 94 5.08 15.35 13.18
C VAL A 94 3.99 14.55 13.90
N TYR A 95 3.44 13.52 13.26
CA TYR A 95 2.43 12.63 13.85
C TYR A 95 2.93 12.01 15.16
N HIS A 96 4.09 11.35 15.12
CA HIS A 96 4.64 10.69 16.31
C HIS A 96 4.95 11.68 17.43
N GLN A 97 5.44 12.87 17.08
CA GLN A 97 5.75 13.91 18.06
C GLN A 97 4.50 14.46 18.74
N VAL A 98 3.44 14.76 17.98
CA VAL A 98 2.16 15.22 18.54
C VAL A 98 1.54 14.15 19.42
N GLN A 99 1.47 12.92 18.97
CA GLN A 99 0.94 11.80 19.75
C GLN A 99 1.69 11.60 21.09
N ALA A 100 2.99 11.79 21.10
CA ALA A 100 3.80 11.69 22.33
C ALA A 100 3.45 12.77 23.37
N THR A 101 2.77 13.85 22.98
CA THR A 101 2.30 14.91 23.91
C THR A 101 0.90 14.66 24.47
N GLY A 102 0.23 13.56 24.06
CA GLY A 102 -1.12 13.22 24.51
C GLY A 102 -2.25 13.89 23.72
N HIS A 103 -1.95 14.58 22.63
CA HIS A 103 -2.94 15.09 21.69
C HIS A 103 -3.11 14.15 20.50
N ASP A 104 -4.26 14.23 19.81
CA ASP A 104 -4.53 13.41 18.64
C ASP A 104 -3.93 14.03 17.38
N CYS A 105 -3.47 13.15 16.50
CA CYS A 105 -2.97 13.55 15.19
C CYS A 105 -3.45 12.58 14.11
N GLU A 106 -3.88 13.11 12.99
CA GLU A 106 -4.24 12.33 11.81
C GLU A 106 -3.44 12.77 10.60
N VAL A 107 -3.03 11.80 9.80
CA VAL A 107 -2.41 12.03 8.49
C VAL A 107 -3.46 11.71 7.44
N VAL A 108 -3.72 12.62 6.52
CA VAL A 108 -4.83 12.47 5.58
C VAL A 108 -4.37 12.19 4.16
N ALA A 109 -5.18 11.46 3.40
CA ALA A 109 -4.88 11.13 2.02
C ALA A 109 -5.07 12.34 1.09
N PRO A 110 -4.03 12.89 0.42
CA PRO A 110 -4.16 14.08 -0.42
C PRO A 110 -5.20 13.95 -1.54
N ALA A 111 -5.33 12.74 -2.09
CA ALA A 111 -6.27 12.46 -3.19
C ALA A 111 -7.75 12.41 -2.74
N LEU A 112 -8.01 12.33 -1.44
CA LEU A 112 -9.36 12.24 -0.86
C LEU A 112 -9.78 13.54 -0.15
N ILE A 113 -8.95 14.57 -0.14
CA ILE A 113 -9.32 15.87 0.43
C ILE A 113 -10.33 16.55 -0.48
N PRO A 114 -11.53 16.92 0.05
CA PRO A 114 -12.54 17.62 -0.71
C PRO A 114 -12.03 18.99 -1.20
N ARG A 115 -12.10 19.26 -2.49
CA ARG A 115 -11.74 20.56 -3.09
C ARG A 115 -12.96 21.20 -3.73
N LYS A 116 -13.14 22.50 -3.52
CA LYS A 116 -14.21 23.25 -4.17
C LYS A 116 -13.87 23.44 -5.66
N ALA A 117 -14.83 23.15 -6.52
CA ALA A 117 -14.71 23.50 -7.94
C ALA A 117 -14.50 25.03 -8.09
N GLY A 118 -13.43 25.43 -8.76
CA GLY A 118 -13.12 26.87 -8.97
C GLY A 118 -12.09 27.47 -8.01
N ASP A 119 -11.63 26.75 -6.99
CA ASP A 119 -10.53 27.21 -6.13
C ASP A 119 -9.20 27.06 -6.89
N ARG A 120 -8.75 28.17 -7.52
CA ARG A 120 -7.56 28.21 -8.37
C ARG A 120 -6.32 28.78 -7.68
N VAL A 121 -6.48 29.30 -6.45
CA VAL A 121 -5.37 29.92 -5.72
C VAL A 121 -4.92 29.00 -4.61
N LYS A 122 -3.76 28.39 -4.81
CA LYS A 122 -3.10 27.54 -3.80
C LYS A 122 -2.05 28.35 -3.07
N THR A 123 -2.11 28.38 -1.72
CA THR A 123 -1.10 28.92 -0.81
C THR A 123 -1.08 28.07 0.45
N ASP A 124 0.08 27.90 1.06
CA ASP A 124 0.28 27.12 2.29
C ASP A 124 -0.66 27.56 3.42
N ARG A 125 -0.88 28.86 3.58
CA ARG A 125 -1.89 29.40 4.51
C ARG A 125 -3.30 28.89 4.22
N ARG A 126 -3.73 28.85 2.94
CA ARG A 126 -5.08 28.38 2.57
C ARG A 126 -5.20 26.87 2.74
N ASP A 127 -4.12 26.13 2.46
CA ASP A 127 -4.11 24.68 2.59
C ASP A 127 -4.20 24.31 4.09
N ALA A 128 -3.47 24.98 4.99
CA ALA A 128 -3.59 24.81 6.43
C ALA A 128 -5.00 25.17 6.95
N GLN A 129 -5.60 26.29 6.47
CA GLN A 129 -6.97 26.68 6.82
C GLN A 129 -8.01 25.69 6.33
N MET A 130 -7.82 25.15 5.13
CA MET A 130 -8.70 24.12 4.56
C MET A 130 -8.65 22.84 5.40
N LEU A 131 -7.45 22.38 5.77
CA LEU A 131 -7.27 21.20 6.63
C LEU A 131 -7.95 21.38 7.99
N ALA A 132 -7.71 22.50 8.69
CA ALA A 132 -8.36 22.77 9.97
C ALA A 132 -9.89 22.77 9.87
N ARG A 133 -10.45 23.37 8.81
CA ARG A 133 -11.89 23.40 8.56
C ARG A 133 -12.46 22.01 8.29
N LEU A 134 -11.82 21.23 7.41
CA LEU A 134 -12.28 19.89 7.02
C LEU A 134 -12.10 18.88 8.16
N SER A 135 -11.05 19.02 8.98
CA SER A 135 -10.88 18.25 10.20
C SER A 135 -12.04 18.48 11.16
N ARG A 136 -12.39 19.75 11.43
CA ARG A 136 -13.53 20.11 12.29
C ARG A 136 -14.87 19.58 11.78
N SER A 137 -15.06 19.52 10.46
CA SER A 137 -16.31 18.99 9.88
C SER A 137 -16.32 17.47 9.74
N GLY A 138 -15.22 16.77 10.09
CA GLY A 138 -15.12 15.32 9.94
C GLY A 138 -15.05 14.82 8.49
N GLU A 139 -14.71 15.71 7.54
CA GLU A 139 -14.67 15.38 6.11
C GLU A 139 -13.32 14.82 5.64
N LEU A 140 -12.32 14.77 6.53
CA LEU A 140 -11.01 14.21 6.19
C LEU A 140 -11.00 12.70 6.29
N THR A 141 -10.29 12.05 5.38
CA THR A 141 -10.09 10.61 5.41
C THR A 141 -8.68 10.29 5.90
N PRO A 142 -8.51 9.83 7.16
CA PRO A 142 -7.21 9.52 7.69
C PRO A 142 -6.60 8.29 7.00
N VAL A 143 -5.28 8.32 6.80
CA VAL A 143 -4.51 7.15 6.39
C VAL A 143 -4.00 6.42 7.63
N TRP A 144 -3.81 5.13 7.50
CA TRP A 144 -3.15 4.36 8.55
C TRP A 144 -1.66 4.76 8.64
N VAL A 145 -1.23 5.15 9.83
CA VAL A 145 0.17 5.48 10.12
C VAL A 145 0.86 4.23 10.69
N PRO A 146 1.98 3.80 10.11
CA PRO A 146 2.74 2.65 10.62
C PRO A 146 3.44 3.00 11.94
N THR A 147 3.70 1.97 12.75
CA THR A 147 4.63 2.13 13.87
C THR A 147 6.06 2.34 13.33
N PRO A 148 7.01 2.87 14.13
CA PRO A 148 8.41 3.03 13.69
C PRO A 148 9.05 1.71 13.22
N GLU A 149 8.73 0.58 13.85
CA GLU A 149 9.16 -0.75 13.42
C GLU A 149 8.64 -1.10 12.02
N GLN A 150 7.35 -0.86 11.79
CA GLN A 150 6.70 -1.15 10.50
C GLN A 150 7.21 -0.22 9.40
N GLU A 151 7.48 1.04 9.74
CA GLU A 151 8.06 2.02 8.82
C GLU A 151 9.46 1.59 8.38
N ALA A 152 10.31 1.16 9.31
CA ALA A 152 11.65 0.64 8.99
C ALA A 152 11.62 -0.58 8.06
N VAL A 153 10.69 -1.52 8.29
CA VAL A 153 10.52 -2.68 7.39
C VAL A 153 9.96 -2.23 6.03
N ARG A 154 9.09 -1.24 5.99
CA ARG A 154 8.59 -0.64 4.74
C ARG A 154 9.71 -0.01 3.94
N ASP A 155 10.61 0.73 4.57
CA ASP A 155 11.77 1.32 3.90
C ASP A 155 12.68 0.25 3.31
N LEU A 156 12.92 -0.84 4.04
CA LEU A 156 13.70 -1.98 3.54
C LEU A 156 13.05 -2.64 2.31
N THR A 157 11.72 -2.84 2.33
CA THR A 157 11.00 -3.43 1.18
C THR A 157 11.00 -2.51 -0.03
N ARG A 158 10.87 -1.19 0.17
CA ARG A 158 10.92 -0.18 -0.89
C ARG A 158 12.32 -0.04 -1.47
N ALA A 159 13.36 0.00 -0.63
CA ALA A 159 14.75 -0.01 -1.09
C ALA A 159 15.05 -1.23 -1.97
N ARG A 160 14.54 -2.41 -1.59
CA ARG A 160 14.65 -3.62 -2.44
C ARG A 160 13.92 -3.45 -3.77
N GLU A 161 12.74 -2.83 -3.79
CA GLU A 161 11.98 -2.56 -5.01
C GLU A 161 12.73 -1.61 -5.94
N ASP A 162 13.31 -0.54 -5.40
CA ASP A 162 14.13 0.42 -6.15
C ASP A 162 15.35 -0.26 -6.78
N MET A 163 16.06 -1.10 -6.01
CA MET A 163 17.19 -1.86 -6.54
C MET A 163 16.76 -2.84 -7.63
N LYS A 164 15.55 -3.42 -7.52
CA LYS A 164 14.98 -4.28 -8.56
C LYS A 164 14.66 -3.52 -9.85
N ALA A 165 14.20 -2.29 -9.74
CA ALA A 165 13.98 -1.40 -10.88
C ALA A 165 15.32 -1.01 -11.56
N ILE A 166 16.36 -0.74 -10.76
CA ILE A 166 17.72 -0.47 -11.27
C ILE A 166 18.26 -1.70 -12.00
N GLU A 167 18.12 -2.90 -11.44
CA GLU A 167 18.54 -4.15 -12.08
C GLU A 167 17.83 -4.34 -13.43
N LEU A 168 16.52 -4.12 -13.50
CA LEU A 168 15.76 -4.22 -14.75
C LEU A 168 16.29 -3.23 -15.79
N LYS A 169 16.55 -1.98 -15.39
CA LYS A 169 17.09 -0.96 -16.30
C LYS A 169 18.49 -1.30 -16.79
N ALA A 170 19.36 -1.84 -15.93
CA ALA A 170 20.70 -2.32 -16.34
C ALA A 170 20.60 -3.46 -17.36
N ARG A 171 19.73 -4.44 -17.11
CA ARG A 171 19.44 -5.54 -18.04
C ARG A 171 18.92 -5.06 -19.40
N GLN A 172 18.04 -4.07 -19.41
CA GLN A 172 17.52 -3.47 -20.63
C GLN A 172 18.62 -2.76 -21.44
N ARG A 173 19.48 -1.99 -20.77
CA ARG A 173 20.61 -1.30 -21.41
C ARG A 173 21.59 -2.27 -22.06
N LEU A 174 22.01 -3.30 -21.33
CA LEU A 174 22.87 -4.36 -21.87
C LEU A 174 22.20 -5.09 -23.04
N GLY A 175 20.92 -5.45 -22.91
CA GLY A 175 20.16 -6.08 -23.96
C GLY A 175 20.05 -5.24 -25.24
N ALA A 176 19.80 -3.93 -25.10
CA ALA A 176 19.74 -3.00 -26.23
C ALA A 176 21.12 -2.81 -26.90
N PHE A 177 22.20 -2.72 -26.11
CA PHE A 177 23.57 -2.64 -26.61
C PHE A 177 23.93 -3.88 -27.46
N LEU A 178 23.72 -5.07 -26.92
CA LEU A 178 23.98 -6.33 -27.63
C LEU A 178 23.15 -6.45 -28.92
N LEU A 179 21.86 -6.10 -28.86
CA LEU A 179 20.96 -6.16 -30.02
C LEU A 179 21.44 -5.23 -31.14
N ARG A 180 21.82 -3.99 -30.81
CA ARG A 180 22.34 -3.01 -31.78
C ARG A 180 23.57 -3.50 -32.52
N HIS A 181 24.38 -4.35 -31.89
CA HIS A 181 25.59 -4.91 -32.46
C HIS A 181 25.41 -6.36 -32.97
N GLY A 182 24.18 -6.83 -33.15
CA GLY A 182 23.88 -8.15 -33.68
C GLY A 182 24.34 -9.31 -32.78
N LYS A 183 24.67 -9.05 -31.51
CA LYS A 183 25.07 -10.11 -30.56
C LYS A 183 23.82 -10.75 -29.94
N VAL A 184 23.45 -11.93 -30.37
CA VAL A 184 22.24 -12.62 -29.95
C VAL A 184 22.55 -13.88 -29.17
N TYR A 185 22.00 -14.03 -27.96
CA TYR A 185 22.10 -15.25 -27.19
C TYR A 185 21.08 -16.27 -27.67
N ALA A 186 21.56 -17.45 -28.12
CA ALA A 186 20.72 -18.52 -28.68
C ALA A 186 20.02 -19.38 -27.62
N GLY A 187 20.36 -19.22 -26.31
CA GLY A 187 19.78 -20.03 -25.25
C GLY A 187 18.35 -19.59 -24.86
N LYS A 188 17.60 -20.52 -24.24
CA LYS A 188 16.18 -20.31 -23.88
C LYS A 188 15.93 -19.18 -22.86
N SER A 189 16.86 -18.97 -21.92
CA SER A 189 16.64 -18.05 -20.79
C SER A 189 17.84 -17.14 -20.57
N LYS A 190 17.60 -15.82 -20.61
CA LYS A 190 18.59 -14.82 -20.26
C LYS A 190 18.76 -14.73 -18.73
N TRP A 191 19.87 -14.14 -18.29
CA TRP A 191 20.20 -13.83 -16.88
C TRP A 191 20.45 -15.08 -16.00
N THR A 192 20.73 -16.22 -16.63
CA THR A 192 21.20 -17.45 -16.01
C THR A 192 22.73 -17.52 -16.06
N GLN A 193 23.35 -18.42 -15.29
CA GLN A 193 24.80 -18.66 -15.36
C GLN A 193 25.26 -18.96 -16.79
N ALA A 194 24.47 -19.71 -17.58
CA ALA A 194 24.76 -19.98 -18.97
C ALA A 194 24.79 -18.71 -19.84
N HIS A 195 23.86 -17.76 -19.57
CA HIS A 195 23.86 -16.46 -20.25
C HIS A 195 25.08 -15.63 -19.86
N PHE A 196 25.48 -15.59 -18.58
CA PHE A 196 26.66 -14.87 -18.15
C PHE A 196 27.94 -15.46 -18.73
N ARG A 197 28.09 -16.79 -18.79
CA ARG A 197 29.20 -17.45 -19.48
C ARG A 197 29.26 -17.07 -20.97
N TRP A 198 28.11 -17.00 -21.65
CA TRP A 198 28.07 -16.52 -23.02
C TRP A 198 28.50 -15.04 -23.11
N LEU A 199 28.07 -14.17 -22.23
CA LEU A 199 28.53 -12.77 -22.19
C LEU A 199 30.07 -12.66 -22.09
N GLU A 200 30.69 -13.55 -21.36
CA GLU A 200 32.16 -13.63 -21.23
C GLU A 200 32.86 -14.06 -22.54
N THR A 201 32.15 -14.69 -23.44
CA THR A 201 32.69 -15.05 -24.78
C THR A 201 32.47 -13.97 -25.83
N VAL A 202 31.59 -13.02 -25.59
CA VAL A 202 31.31 -11.94 -26.55
C VAL A 202 32.54 -11.05 -26.70
N ARG A 203 32.94 -10.79 -27.93
CA ARG A 203 34.06 -9.91 -28.28
C ARG A 203 33.62 -8.86 -29.28
N PHE A 204 34.19 -7.69 -29.15
CA PHE A 204 34.09 -6.57 -30.08
C PHE A 204 35.48 -6.31 -30.71
N GLU A 205 35.46 -5.94 -31.97
CA GLU A 205 36.71 -5.55 -32.65
C GLU A 205 37.28 -4.24 -32.14
N THR A 206 36.38 -3.32 -31.75
CA THR A 206 36.73 -2.02 -31.23
C THR A 206 36.94 -2.08 -29.71
N PRO A 207 38.13 -1.78 -29.18
CA PRO A 207 38.37 -1.84 -27.72
C PRO A 207 37.41 -1.01 -26.89
N VAL A 208 36.96 0.15 -27.37
CA VAL A 208 35.99 1.01 -26.69
C VAL A 208 34.62 0.28 -26.50
N GLN A 209 34.17 -0.49 -27.49
CA GLN A 209 32.94 -1.26 -27.39
C GLN A 209 33.08 -2.43 -26.40
N GLN A 210 34.28 -3.01 -26.31
CA GLN A 210 34.56 -4.06 -25.34
C GLN A 210 34.48 -3.51 -23.91
N VAL A 211 35.04 -2.34 -23.64
CA VAL A 211 34.93 -1.63 -22.34
C VAL A 211 33.45 -1.36 -22.01
N VAL A 212 32.65 -0.88 -22.97
CA VAL A 212 31.21 -0.62 -22.75
C VAL A 212 30.44 -1.91 -22.44
N LEU A 213 30.79 -3.05 -23.08
CA LEU A 213 30.20 -4.33 -22.74
C LEU A 213 30.48 -4.71 -21.29
N GLU A 214 31.73 -4.62 -20.88
CA GLU A 214 32.20 -4.97 -19.53
C GLU A 214 31.48 -4.11 -18.48
N GLU A 215 31.42 -2.79 -18.66
CA GLU A 215 30.69 -1.87 -17.78
C GLU A 215 29.20 -2.21 -17.65
N TYR A 216 28.54 -2.55 -18.77
CA TYR A 216 27.13 -2.94 -18.70
C TYR A 216 26.91 -4.30 -18.02
N VAL A 217 27.81 -5.27 -18.20
CA VAL A 217 27.77 -6.56 -17.51
C VAL A 217 27.96 -6.36 -16.01
N ASP A 218 28.94 -5.53 -15.63
CA ASP A 218 29.23 -5.25 -14.23
C ASP A 218 28.10 -4.45 -13.54
N ALA A 219 27.48 -3.52 -14.26
CA ALA A 219 26.27 -2.83 -13.74
C ALA A 219 25.13 -3.81 -13.44
N VAL A 220 24.92 -4.86 -14.27
CA VAL A 220 23.91 -5.90 -14.01
C VAL A 220 24.32 -6.74 -12.80
N LYS A 221 25.58 -7.20 -12.72
CA LYS A 221 26.09 -8.01 -11.60
C LYS A 221 25.99 -7.25 -10.28
N ALA A 222 26.43 -5.98 -10.27
CA ALA A 222 26.34 -5.11 -9.09
C ALA A 222 24.90 -4.89 -8.62
N ALA A 223 23.96 -4.65 -9.54
CA ALA A 223 22.55 -4.50 -9.20
C ALA A 223 21.95 -5.80 -8.62
N GLN A 224 22.26 -6.96 -9.20
CA GLN A 224 21.86 -8.26 -8.68
C GLN A 224 22.39 -8.51 -7.26
N HIS A 225 23.67 -8.17 -7.01
CA HIS A 225 24.25 -8.32 -5.68
C HIS A 225 23.53 -7.46 -4.64
N ARG A 226 23.22 -6.20 -4.96
CA ARG A 226 22.47 -5.31 -4.08
C ARG A 226 21.07 -5.85 -3.76
N VAL A 227 20.32 -6.33 -4.78
CA VAL A 227 19.01 -6.96 -4.57
C VAL A 227 19.14 -8.17 -3.64
N ALA A 228 20.11 -9.07 -3.88
CA ALA A 228 20.33 -10.25 -3.05
C ALA A 228 20.70 -9.88 -1.60
N GLY A 229 21.50 -8.83 -1.39
CA GLY A 229 21.86 -8.30 -0.09
C GLY A 229 20.63 -7.81 0.68
N LEU A 230 19.77 -6.99 0.05
CA LEU A 230 18.53 -6.52 0.69
C LEU A 230 17.55 -7.67 0.99
N GLU A 231 17.44 -8.65 0.10
CA GLU A 231 16.62 -9.85 0.36
C GLU A 231 17.19 -10.70 1.51
N ALA A 232 18.50 -10.72 1.70
CA ALA A 232 19.12 -11.36 2.87
C ALA A 232 18.79 -10.60 4.16
N GLN A 233 18.84 -9.26 4.14
CA GLN A 233 18.41 -8.44 5.28
C GLN A 233 16.93 -8.65 5.61
N MET A 234 16.04 -8.70 4.61
CA MET A 234 14.62 -9.00 4.83
C MET A 234 14.43 -10.35 5.55
N ARG A 235 15.20 -11.38 5.16
CA ARG A 235 15.16 -12.69 5.86
C ARG A 235 15.68 -12.62 7.28
N ALA A 236 16.71 -11.81 7.53
CA ALA A 236 17.31 -11.65 8.86
C ALA A 236 16.39 -10.87 9.82
N VAL A 237 15.68 -9.86 9.32
CA VAL A 237 14.75 -9.04 10.13
C VAL A 237 13.45 -9.79 10.44
N LEU A 238 12.97 -10.68 9.55
CA LEU A 238 11.67 -11.33 9.70
C LEU A 238 11.43 -11.95 11.09
N PRO A 239 12.34 -12.73 11.70
CA PRO A 239 12.06 -13.39 12.97
C PRO A 239 11.79 -12.44 14.15
N SER A 240 12.32 -11.21 14.09
CA SER A 240 12.13 -10.19 15.12
C SER A 240 10.97 -9.24 14.83
N TRP A 241 10.36 -9.32 13.63
CA TRP A 241 9.27 -8.44 13.27
C TRP A 241 7.95 -8.90 13.87
N SER A 242 7.19 -7.97 14.46
CA SER A 242 5.90 -8.24 15.12
C SER A 242 4.87 -8.92 14.18
N LEU A 243 4.94 -8.70 12.87
CA LEU A 243 4.07 -9.32 11.87
C LEU A 243 4.65 -10.62 11.25
N ALA A 244 5.77 -11.15 11.74
CA ALA A 244 6.37 -12.40 11.24
C ALA A 244 5.38 -13.57 11.15
N PRO A 245 4.56 -13.87 12.17
CA PRO A 245 3.60 -14.98 12.10
C PRO A 245 2.59 -14.81 10.95
N VAL A 246 2.19 -13.58 10.67
CA VAL A 246 1.27 -13.29 9.56
C VAL A 246 1.96 -13.46 8.20
N VAL A 247 3.23 -13.03 8.06
CA VAL A 247 4.03 -13.29 6.84
C VAL A 247 4.09 -14.79 6.55
N GLU A 248 4.43 -15.58 7.57
CA GLU A 248 4.55 -17.04 7.45
C GLU A 248 3.21 -17.67 7.04
N ALA A 249 2.12 -17.22 7.65
CA ALA A 249 0.78 -17.66 7.28
C ALA A 249 0.42 -17.33 5.82
N LEU A 250 0.71 -16.12 5.35
CA LEU A 250 0.47 -15.70 3.96
C LEU A 250 1.30 -16.52 2.96
N MET A 251 2.50 -16.99 3.35
CA MET A 251 3.35 -17.81 2.51
C MET A 251 2.78 -19.22 2.23
N ALA A 252 1.74 -19.67 2.93
CA ALA A 252 0.98 -20.87 2.56
C ALA A 252 0.28 -20.72 1.20
N MET A 253 0.01 -19.48 0.77
CA MET A 253 -0.63 -19.18 -0.50
C MET A 253 0.33 -19.36 -1.67
N ARG A 254 -0.20 -19.90 -2.78
CA ARG A 254 0.52 -19.91 -4.05
C ARG A 254 0.77 -18.48 -4.55
N GLY A 255 1.99 -18.22 -5.00
CA GLY A 255 2.39 -16.91 -5.52
C GLY A 255 2.85 -15.93 -4.44
N ILE A 256 2.65 -16.22 -3.17
CA ILE A 256 3.15 -15.41 -2.06
C ILE A 256 4.46 -16.01 -1.53
N SER A 257 5.57 -15.34 -1.80
CA SER A 257 6.89 -15.62 -1.23
C SER A 257 7.10 -14.77 0.03
N LEU A 258 8.21 -14.99 0.75
CA LEU A 258 8.64 -14.15 1.86
C LEU A 258 8.66 -12.67 1.46
N ILE A 259 9.31 -12.35 0.34
CA ILE A 259 9.41 -10.96 -0.16
C ILE A 259 8.01 -10.37 -0.41
N ALA A 260 7.12 -11.12 -1.07
CA ALA A 260 5.76 -10.68 -1.36
C ALA A 260 4.95 -10.49 -0.06
N GLY A 261 5.03 -11.44 0.88
CA GLY A 261 4.35 -11.36 2.18
C GLY A 261 4.82 -10.16 3.01
N MET A 262 6.14 -9.99 3.13
CA MET A 262 6.71 -8.83 3.82
C MET A 262 6.31 -7.50 3.18
N THR A 263 6.38 -7.39 1.84
CA THR A 263 5.98 -6.17 1.14
C THR A 263 4.51 -5.83 1.38
N VAL A 264 3.62 -6.84 1.31
CA VAL A 264 2.18 -6.64 1.56
C VAL A 264 1.93 -6.13 2.97
N LEU A 265 2.55 -6.74 4.00
CA LEU A 265 2.34 -6.33 5.38
C LEU A 265 3.07 -5.05 5.76
N ALA A 266 4.26 -4.79 5.22
CA ALA A 266 4.96 -3.53 5.42
C ALA A 266 4.16 -2.32 4.88
N GLU A 267 3.45 -2.52 3.78
CA GLU A 267 2.63 -1.46 3.17
C GLU A 267 1.24 -1.32 3.80
N LEU A 268 0.64 -2.40 4.30
CA LEU A 268 -0.72 -2.40 4.84
C LEU A 268 -0.77 -2.40 6.37
N GLY A 269 0.28 -2.87 7.03
CA GLY A 269 0.24 -3.15 8.47
C GLY A 269 -0.70 -4.29 8.81
N ASP A 270 -1.46 -4.11 9.88
CA ASP A 270 -2.50 -5.05 10.29
C ASP A 270 -3.63 -5.13 9.27
N ILE A 271 -3.64 -6.20 8.47
CA ILE A 271 -4.69 -6.44 7.48
C ILE A 271 -6.03 -6.74 8.14
N SER A 272 -6.04 -7.25 9.37
CA SER A 272 -7.26 -7.57 10.11
C SER A 272 -8.05 -6.34 10.58
N ARG A 273 -7.48 -5.13 10.44
CA ARG A 273 -8.18 -3.86 10.67
C ARG A 273 -9.30 -3.56 9.65
N PHE A 274 -9.32 -4.25 8.53
CA PHE A 274 -10.41 -4.15 7.57
C PHE A 274 -11.57 -5.06 8.01
N ASP A 275 -12.78 -4.52 8.09
CA ASP A 275 -13.95 -5.24 8.55
C ASP A 275 -14.37 -6.39 7.61
N SER A 276 -14.00 -6.27 6.35
CA SER A 276 -14.34 -7.27 5.34
C SER A 276 -13.30 -7.35 4.22
N PRO A 277 -13.21 -8.49 3.50
CA PRO A 277 -12.36 -8.60 2.34
C PRO A 277 -12.74 -7.61 1.22
N ARG A 278 -13.99 -7.19 1.13
CA ARG A 278 -14.45 -6.18 0.16
C ARG A 278 -13.86 -4.82 0.45
N GLN A 279 -13.77 -4.43 1.72
CA GLN A 279 -13.14 -3.19 2.15
C GLN A 279 -11.64 -3.17 1.79
N LEU A 280 -10.91 -4.27 2.03
CA LEU A 280 -9.51 -4.40 1.59
C LEU A 280 -9.38 -4.30 0.06
N MET A 281 -10.25 -4.99 -0.70
CA MET A 281 -10.22 -4.91 -2.18
C MET A 281 -10.47 -3.48 -2.68
N ALA A 282 -11.38 -2.74 -2.05
CA ALA A 282 -11.65 -1.33 -2.36
C ALA A 282 -10.47 -0.44 -2.00
N TYR A 283 -9.92 -0.60 -0.79
CA TYR A 283 -8.72 0.10 -0.34
C TYR A 283 -7.52 -0.09 -1.28
N LEU A 284 -7.36 -1.28 -1.85
CA LEU A 284 -6.31 -1.58 -2.83
C LEU A 284 -6.63 -1.09 -4.25
N GLY A 285 -7.80 -0.51 -4.47
CA GLY A 285 -8.22 -0.07 -5.80
C GLY A 285 -8.32 -1.19 -6.83
N LEU A 286 -8.63 -2.40 -6.39
CA LEU A 286 -8.84 -3.57 -7.25
C LEU A 286 -10.31 -3.76 -7.64
N VAL A 287 -11.21 -2.89 -7.17
CA VAL A 287 -12.62 -2.87 -7.55
C VAL A 287 -12.82 -2.08 -8.85
N PRO A 288 -13.79 -2.47 -9.69
CA PRO A 288 -14.14 -1.69 -10.87
C PRO A 288 -14.62 -0.28 -10.49
N SER A 289 -14.27 0.71 -11.29
CA SER A 289 -14.95 2.01 -11.23
C SER A 289 -16.38 1.85 -11.75
N GLU A 290 -17.30 2.56 -11.13
CA GLU A 290 -18.71 2.51 -11.52
C GLU A 290 -19.26 3.93 -11.67
N HIS A 291 -19.96 4.15 -12.79
CA HIS A 291 -20.70 5.37 -13.08
C HIS A 291 -22.13 4.94 -13.47
N SER A 292 -22.95 4.75 -12.46
CA SER A 292 -24.34 4.29 -12.64
C SER A 292 -25.29 5.43 -12.31
N SER A 293 -26.29 5.64 -13.17
CA SER A 293 -27.39 6.58 -12.94
C SER A 293 -28.71 5.96 -13.39
N GLY A 294 -29.73 5.97 -12.53
CA GLY A 294 -31.02 5.34 -12.80
C GLY A 294 -30.87 3.86 -13.14
N GLY A 295 -31.48 3.40 -14.22
CA GLY A 295 -31.43 2.01 -14.68
C GLY A 295 -30.17 1.60 -15.45
N SER A 296 -29.21 2.53 -15.68
CA SER A 296 -28.00 2.27 -16.46
C SER A 296 -26.81 2.02 -15.55
N ARG A 297 -26.19 0.82 -15.69
CA ARG A 297 -24.96 0.46 -14.99
C ARG A 297 -23.77 0.45 -15.91
N ARG A 298 -22.82 1.38 -15.72
CA ARG A 298 -21.58 1.47 -16.49
C ARG A 298 -20.38 1.22 -15.62
N GLN A 299 -19.70 0.09 -15.83
CA GLN A 299 -18.47 -0.27 -15.14
C GLN A 299 -17.25 0.00 -16.03
N GLY A 300 -16.21 0.59 -15.45
CA GLY A 300 -14.91 0.86 -16.10
C GLY A 300 -13.82 -0.12 -15.65
N GLY A 301 -12.56 0.32 -15.80
CA GLY A 301 -11.40 -0.38 -15.24
C GLY A 301 -11.37 -0.34 -13.72
N ILE A 302 -10.34 -0.92 -13.11
CA ILE A 302 -10.15 -0.82 -11.65
C ILE A 302 -9.89 0.63 -11.24
N THR A 303 -10.33 1.01 -10.03
CA THR A 303 -10.21 2.39 -9.52
C THR A 303 -8.77 2.86 -9.38
N LYS A 304 -7.83 1.94 -9.12
CA LYS A 304 -6.40 2.21 -8.88
C LYS A 304 -6.14 3.15 -7.69
N THR A 305 -7.11 3.35 -6.82
CA THR A 305 -6.94 4.09 -5.56
C THR A 305 -6.04 3.33 -4.59
N GLY A 306 -5.58 3.98 -3.53
CA GLY A 306 -4.80 3.39 -2.45
C GLY A 306 -3.43 2.84 -2.87
N ASN A 307 -2.96 1.79 -2.18
CA ASN A 307 -1.57 1.35 -2.25
C ASN A 307 -1.20 0.64 -3.56
N GLY A 308 -0.41 1.30 -4.39
CA GLY A 308 0.07 0.80 -5.69
C GLY A 308 1.09 -0.34 -5.57
N HIS A 309 1.93 -0.34 -4.51
CA HIS A 309 2.95 -1.37 -4.28
C HIS A 309 2.29 -2.73 -4.03
N VAL A 310 1.32 -2.78 -3.10
CA VAL A 310 0.57 -4.01 -2.80
C VAL A 310 -0.21 -4.47 -4.02
N ARG A 311 -0.90 -3.56 -4.71
CA ARG A 311 -1.65 -3.91 -5.92
C ARG A 311 -0.76 -4.58 -6.98
N ARG A 312 0.46 -4.07 -7.21
CA ARG A 312 1.43 -4.66 -8.12
C ARG A 312 1.85 -6.06 -7.67
N VAL A 313 2.23 -6.21 -6.39
CA VAL A 313 2.63 -7.53 -5.83
C VAL A 313 1.52 -8.56 -5.98
N LEU A 314 0.27 -8.19 -5.71
CA LEU A 314 -0.87 -9.11 -5.86
C LEU A 314 -1.15 -9.49 -7.31
N VAL A 315 -1.00 -8.55 -8.25
CA VAL A 315 -1.12 -8.85 -9.69
C VAL A 315 0.00 -9.79 -10.14
N GLU A 316 1.24 -9.56 -9.71
CA GLU A 316 2.36 -10.46 -9.99
C GLU A 316 2.14 -11.86 -9.39
N ALA A 317 1.68 -11.96 -8.14
CA ALA A 317 1.34 -13.22 -7.49
C ALA A 317 0.22 -13.97 -8.23
N ALA A 318 -0.79 -13.23 -8.71
CA ALA A 318 -1.94 -13.78 -9.41
C ALA A 318 -1.57 -14.47 -10.76
N TRP A 319 -0.45 -14.12 -11.38
CA TRP A 319 0.05 -14.81 -12.56
C TRP A 319 0.30 -16.32 -12.33
N SER A 320 0.60 -16.72 -11.11
CA SER A 320 0.86 -18.11 -10.76
C SER A 320 -0.39 -19.00 -10.91
N TYR A 321 -1.58 -18.41 -10.86
CA TYR A 321 -2.87 -19.14 -10.93
C TYR A 321 -3.32 -19.49 -12.34
N ARG A 322 -2.57 -19.10 -13.37
CA ARG A 322 -2.78 -19.58 -14.76
C ARG A 322 -2.54 -21.08 -14.91
N PHE A 323 -1.74 -21.68 -14.04
CA PHE A 323 -1.49 -23.11 -14.03
C PHE A 323 -2.53 -23.86 -13.19
N PRO A 324 -2.78 -25.15 -13.46
CA PRO A 324 -3.69 -25.98 -12.67
C PRO A 324 -3.35 -25.97 -11.17
N ALA A 325 -4.36 -26.14 -10.33
CA ALA A 325 -4.17 -26.26 -8.89
C ALA A 325 -3.30 -27.49 -8.56
N ARG A 326 -2.21 -27.29 -7.82
CA ARG A 326 -1.28 -28.35 -7.46
C ARG A 326 -0.55 -27.99 -6.15
N LYS A 327 -0.49 -28.92 -5.20
CA LYS A 327 0.35 -28.83 -4.02
C LYS A 327 1.78 -29.25 -4.42
N THR A 328 2.64 -28.27 -4.72
CA THR A 328 4.07 -28.54 -4.92
C THR A 328 4.75 -28.74 -3.58
N ARG A 329 5.87 -29.48 -3.54
CA ARG A 329 6.64 -29.70 -2.32
C ARG A 329 6.96 -28.38 -1.59
N ALA A 330 7.36 -27.36 -2.32
CA ALA A 330 7.68 -26.04 -1.76
C ALA A 330 6.46 -25.34 -1.12
N ILE A 331 5.27 -25.44 -1.71
CA ILE A 331 4.03 -24.90 -1.12
C ILE A 331 3.65 -25.71 0.11
N GLN A 332 3.73 -27.04 0.04
CA GLN A 332 3.40 -27.93 1.14
C GLN A 332 4.29 -27.68 2.35
N GLN A 333 5.62 -27.61 2.17
CA GLN A 333 6.56 -27.30 3.25
C GLN A 333 6.31 -25.95 3.95
N ARG A 334 5.81 -24.95 3.23
CA ARG A 334 5.44 -23.67 3.82
C ARG A 334 4.10 -23.75 4.56
N ALA A 335 3.13 -24.45 3.98
CA ALA A 335 1.82 -24.63 4.57
C ALA A 335 1.85 -25.47 5.85
N GLU A 336 2.69 -26.51 5.92
CA GLU A 336 2.87 -27.38 7.09
C GLU A 336 3.32 -26.64 8.36
N LYS A 337 3.88 -25.44 8.21
CA LYS A 337 4.26 -24.55 9.33
C LYS A 337 3.08 -23.75 9.90
N THR A 338 1.90 -23.85 9.30
CA THR A 338 0.72 -23.06 9.67
C THR A 338 -0.39 -23.95 10.23
N SER A 339 -1.45 -23.32 10.82
CA SER A 339 -2.60 -24.06 11.34
C SER A 339 -3.34 -24.82 10.24
N PRO A 340 -4.04 -25.92 10.57
CA PRO A 340 -4.88 -26.64 9.62
C PRO A 340 -5.93 -25.75 8.92
N THR A 341 -6.47 -24.77 9.63
CA THR A 341 -7.40 -23.78 9.09
C THR A 341 -6.77 -22.95 7.97
N ILE A 342 -5.57 -22.41 8.21
CA ILE A 342 -4.82 -21.64 7.19
C ILE A 342 -4.50 -22.53 5.97
N GLN A 343 -4.09 -23.78 6.19
CA GLN A 343 -3.83 -24.73 5.11
C GLN A 343 -5.09 -24.98 4.26
N ALA A 344 -6.25 -25.13 4.92
CA ALA A 344 -7.53 -25.31 4.25
C ALA A 344 -7.90 -24.08 3.41
N ILE A 345 -7.82 -22.88 3.99
CA ILE A 345 -8.08 -21.60 3.28
C ILE A 345 -7.17 -21.47 2.06
N ALA A 346 -5.85 -21.71 2.22
CA ALA A 346 -4.87 -21.59 1.14
C ALA A 346 -5.13 -22.58 0.00
N TRP A 347 -5.57 -23.80 0.32
CA TRP A 347 -5.91 -24.81 -0.69
C TRP A 347 -7.20 -24.47 -1.44
N GLU A 348 -8.26 -24.08 -0.73
CA GLU A 348 -9.51 -23.61 -1.35
C GLU A 348 -9.27 -22.39 -2.25
N ALA A 349 -8.48 -21.43 -1.78
CA ALA A 349 -8.05 -20.29 -2.57
C ALA A 349 -7.38 -20.74 -3.87
N GLN A 350 -6.44 -21.70 -3.80
CA GLN A 350 -5.74 -22.18 -4.99
C GLN A 350 -6.70 -22.82 -6.00
N LYS A 351 -7.61 -23.68 -5.54
CA LYS A 351 -8.63 -24.31 -6.42
C LYS A 351 -9.52 -23.25 -7.08
N ARG A 352 -10.06 -22.33 -6.26
CA ARG A 352 -10.97 -21.28 -6.74
C ARG A 352 -10.29 -20.33 -7.72
N LEU A 353 -9.09 -19.82 -7.39
CA LEU A 353 -8.38 -18.85 -8.21
C LEU A 353 -7.89 -19.44 -9.53
N CYS A 354 -7.41 -20.70 -9.55
CA CYS A 354 -7.07 -21.40 -10.79
C CYS A 354 -8.29 -21.62 -11.67
N GLY A 355 -9.43 -22.06 -11.09
CA GLY A 355 -10.69 -22.19 -11.80
C GLY A 355 -11.22 -20.87 -12.34
N ARG A 356 -11.10 -19.80 -11.55
CA ARG A 356 -11.48 -18.44 -11.96
C ARG A 356 -10.64 -17.94 -13.12
N TYR A 357 -9.30 -18.12 -13.04
CA TYR A 357 -8.38 -17.75 -14.11
C TYR A 357 -8.78 -18.41 -15.43
N ARG A 358 -8.97 -19.73 -15.42
CA ARG A 358 -9.36 -20.51 -16.60
C ARG A 358 -10.66 -20.00 -17.20
N ARG A 359 -11.74 -19.91 -16.40
CA ARG A 359 -13.04 -19.43 -16.89
C ARG A 359 -12.97 -18.06 -17.55
N LEU A 360 -12.21 -17.12 -16.97
CA LEU A 360 -12.06 -15.79 -17.54
C LEU A 360 -11.20 -15.78 -18.80
N ALA A 361 -10.17 -16.62 -18.89
CA ALA A 361 -9.36 -16.79 -20.08
C ALA A 361 -10.18 -17.38 -21.24
N ASP A 362 -11.00 -18.40 -20.95
CA ASP A 362 -11.87 -19.06 -21.93
C ASP A 362 -12.95 -18.11 -22.50
N THR A 363 -13.30 -17.03 -21.78
CA THR A 363 -14.21 -15.98 -22.32
C THR A 363 -13.51 -14.97 -23.25
N GLY A 364 -12.24 -15.19 -23.61
CA GLY A 364 -11.47 -14.31 -24.52
C GLY A 364 -11.00 -12.99 -23.89
N LYS A 365 -11.08 -12.82 -22.56
CA LYS A 365 -10.57 -11.62 -21.90
C LYS A 365 -9.05 -11.55 -21.99
N VAL A 366 -8.53 -10.33 -22.18
CA VAL A 366 -7.08 -10.13 -22.20
C VAL A 366 -6.44 -10.53 -20.86
N THR A 367 -5.27 -11.14 -20.94
CA THR A 367 -4.60 -11.76 -19.80
C THR A 367 -4.42 -10.83 -18.60
N GLN A 368 -4.15 -9.55 -18.83
CA GLN A 368 -4.00 -8.55 -17.78
C GLN A 368 -5.30 -8.32 -16.99
N GLN A 369 -6.45 -8.33 -17.66
CA GLN A 369 -7.77 -8.23 -17.00
C GLN A 369 -8.06 -9.48 -16.18
N VAL A 370 -7.77 -10.67 -16.73
CA VAL A 370 -7.91 -11.95 -16.02
C VAL A 370 -7.08 -11.95 -14.74
N THR A 371 -5.79 -11.61 -14.87
CA THR A 371 -4.85 -11.58 -13.74
C THR A 371 -5.27 -10.59 -12.67
N THR A 372 -5.73 -9.40 -13.06
CA THR A 372 -6.24 -8.38 -12.12
C THR A 372 -7.50 -8.84 -11.39
N ALA A 373 -8.42 -9.52 -12.09
CA ALA A 373 -9.61 -10.07 -11.46
C ALA A 373 -9.27 -11.19 -10.46
N VAL A 374 -8.25 -11.99 -10.74
CA VAL A 374 -7.73 -13.00 -9.80
C VAL A 374 -7.02 -12.34 -8.62
N ALA A 375 -6.23 -11.28 -8.84
CA ALA A 375 -5.57 -10.52 -7.80
C ALA A 375 -6.57 -9.91 -6.80
N ARG A 376 -7.73 -9.45 -7.28
CA ARG A 376 -8.81 -8.96 -6.42
C ARG A 376 -9.30 -10.06 -5.46
N GLU A 377 -9.62 -11.25 -5.97
CA GLU A 377 -10.06 -12.38 -5.12
C GLU A 377 -8.91 -12.87 -4.21
N LEU A 378 -7.66 -12.86 -4.69
CA LEU A 378 -6.48 -13.18 -3.88
C LEU A 378 -6.38 -12.30 -2.64
N ALA A 379 -6.64 -10.99 -2.76
CA ALA A 379 -6.66 -10.07 -1.63
C ALA A 379 -7.65 -10.51 -0.54
N GLY A 380 -8.81 -11.04 -0.92
CA GLY A 380 -9.80 -11.55 0.03
C GLY A 380 -9.32 -12.78 0.80
N PHE A 381 -8.61 -13.69 0.15
CA PHE A 381 -8.03 -14.84 0.83
C PHE A 381 -6.85 -14.47 1.74
N LEU A 382 -6.03 -13.49 1.33
CA LEU A 382 -4.98 -12.96 2.21
C LEU A 382 -5.57 -12.33 3.47
N TRP A 383 -6.66 -11.58 3.34
CA TRP A 383 -7.40 -11.05 4.48
C TRP A 383 -7.88 -12.16 5.43
N ALA A 384 -8.50 -13.22 4.90
CA ALA A 384 -8.99 -14.33 5.71
C ALA A 384 -7.85 -15.05 6.47
N ILE A 385 -6.71 -15.29 5.80
CA ILE A 385 -5.53 -15.90 6.41
C ILE A 385 -4.93 -14.98 7.48
N ALA A 386 -4.87 -13.66 7.23
CA ALA A 386 -4.33 -12.72 8.21
C ALA A 386 -5.21 -12.64 9.47
N CYS A 387 -6.55 -12.61 9.32
CA CYS A 387 -7.48 -12.67 10.44
C CYS A 387 -7.30 -13.95 11.27
N GLU A 388 -7.21 -15.10 10.63
CA GLU A 388 -6.97 -16.38 11.30
C GLU A 388 -5.63 -16.38 12.05
N ALA A 389 -4.56 -15.90 11.40
CA ALA A 389 -3.23 -15.83 12.02
C ALA A 389 -3.15 -14.88 13.23
N MET A 390 -4.04 -13.88 13.28
CA MET A 390 -4.13 -12.92 14.37
C MET A 390 -5.21 -13.26 15.41
N GLY A 391 -5.86 -14.42 15.28
CA GLY A 391 -6.91 -14.88 16.20
C GLY A 391 -8.18 -14.01 16.17
N LYS A 392 -8.40 -13.25 15.10
CA LYS A 392 -9.62 -12.44 14.92
C LYS A 392 -10.71 -13.25 14.19
N PRO A 393 -11.96 -13.23 14.67
CA PRO A 393 -13.03 -13.96 13.99
C PRO A 393 -13.25 -13.36 12.59
N HIS A 394 -13.01 -14.16 11.56
CA HIS A 394 -13.46 -13.88 10.22
C HIS A 394 -14.80 -14.60 10.03
N GLY A 395 -15.88 -13.85 9.85
CA GLY A 395 -17.19 -14.45 9.64
C GLY A 395 -17.14 -15.50 8.53
N SER A 396 -17.82 -16.61 8.72
CA SER A 396 -17.86 -17.81 7.85
C SER A 396 -18.40 -17.60 6.42
N ARG A 397 -18.45 -16.36 5.91
CA ARG A 397 -18.93 -15.99 4.57
C ARG A 397 -17.85 -15.34 3.71
N ALA A 398 -16.72 -16.05 3.52
CA ALA A 398 -15.76 -15.72 2.46
C ALA A 398 -16.18 -16.28 1.08
N THR A 399 -17.46 -16.58 0.88
CA THR A 399 -18.01 -17.11 -0.37
C THR A 399 -19.11 -16.21 -0.88
N ALA A 400 -18.77 -15.24 -1.72
CA ALA A 400 -19.66 -14.69 -2.73
C ALA A 400 -18.83 -14.10 -3.88
#